data_c672b4051a14d04a4d43d2ecbedb1618
#
_entry.id   c672b4051a14d04a4d43d2ecbedb1618
#
_cell.length_a   1.000
_cell.length_b   1.000
_cell.length_c   1.000
_cell.angle_alpha   90.00
_cell.angle_beta   90.00
_cell.angle_gamma   90.00
#
_symmetry.space_group_name_H-M   'P 1'
#
loop_
_entity.id
_entity.type
_entity.pdbx_description
1 polymer ?
#
loop_
_entity_poly.entity_id
_entity_poly.type
_entity_poly.pdbx_seq_one_letter_code
_entity_poly.pdbx_strand_id
1 'polypeptide(L)'
;ILEKPYLIIVEAKKDNFEEGWGQCLAELVAAQKINGEENSRLFGIVSNGKLWEFGFLQAVDFVKNVKYYVLEDLQALMEAVNFIFKASFEQVNV
;
A
#
# COMPACT_ATOMS: atom_id res chain seq x y z
N ILE A 1 -18.44 -7.04 11.84
CA ILE A 1 -17.88 -7.67 10.64
C ILE A 1 -16.45 -7.20 10.48
N LEU A 2 -15.54 -8.13 10.44
CA LEU A 2 -14.17 -7.81 10.17
C LEU A 2 -13.97 -7.76 8.66
N GLU A 3 -13.67 -6.60 8.14
CA GLU A 3 -13.33 -6.47 6.74
C GLU A 3 -11.91 -6.95 6.53
N LYS A 4 -11.69 -7.59 5.39
CA LYS A 4 -10.34 -8.01 5.01
C LYS A 4 -9.60 -6.82 4.46
N PRO A 5 -8.52 -6.36 5.11
CA PRO A 5 -7.80 -5.20 4.62
C PRO A 5 -6.91 -5.59 3.43
N TYR A 6 -7.12 -4.93 2.31
CA TYR A 6 -6.28 -5.10 1.12
C TYR A 6 -5.42 -3.87 0.84
N LEU A 7 -5.57 -2.84 1.66
CA LEU A 7 -4.82 -1.59 1.51
C LEU A 7 -4.45 -1.06 2.89
N ILE A 8 -3.18 -0.77 3.08
CA ILE A 8 -2.63 -0.16 4.30
C ILE A 8 -1.97 1.15 3.92
N ILE A 9 -2.31 2.22 4.62
CA ILE A 9 -1.73 3.54 4.39
C ILE A 9 -1.01 3.96 5.66
N VAL A 10 0.25 4.35 5.53
CA VAL A 10 1.09 4.75 6.66
C VAL A 10 1.67 6.13 6.42
N GLU A 11 1.64 6.97 7.44
CA GLU A 11 2.29 8.27 7.41
C GLU A 11 3.78 8.10 7.79
N ALA A 12 4.64 8.65 6.97
CA ALA A 12 6.08 8.66 7.26
C ALA A 12 6.38 9.82 8.22
N LYS A 13 6.52 9.52 9.49
CA LYS A 13 6.79 10.54 10.50
C LYS A 13 8.20 11.09 10.32
N LYS A 14 8.32 12.41 10.41
CA LYS A 14 9.61 13.09 10.27
C LYS A 14 10.30 12.73 8.96
N ASP A 15 9.52 12.47 7.90
CA ASP A 15 10.00 12.11 6.56
C ASP A 15 10.82 10.82 6.54
N ASN A 16 10.67 9.97 7.54
CA ASN A 16 11.38 8.70 7.59
C ASN A 16 10.60 7.60 6.88
N PHE A 17 10.81 7.50 5.58
CA PHE A 17 10.11 6.51 4.74
C PHE A 17 10.57 5.09 5.02
N GLU A 18 11.83 4.89 5.39
CA GLU A 18 12.32 3.56 5.72
C GLU A 18 11.57 2.98 6.91
N GLU A 19 11.42 3.77 7.97
CA GLU A 19 10.65 3.36 9.14
C GLU A 19 9.17 3.19 8.79
N GLY A 20 8.64 4.09 7.94
CA GLY A 20 7.25 3.99 7.47
C GLY A 20 7.01 2.69 6.72
N TRP A 21 7.91 2.28 5.85
CA TRP A 21 7.79 1.02 5.14
C TRP A 21 7.94 -0.18 6.05
N GLY A 22 8.82 -0.09 7.07
CA GLY A 22 8.92 -1.15 8.06
C GLY A 22 7.60 -1.38 8.77
N GLN A 23 6.94 -0.31 9.19
CA GLN A 23 5.63 -0.38 9.82
C GLN A 23 4.57 -0.91 8.84
N CYS A 24 4.57 -0.40 7.62
CA CYS A 24 3.59 -0.80 6.61
C CYS A 24 3.73 -2.30 6.30
N LEU A 25 4.94 -2.79 6.12
CA LEU A 25 5.17 -4.19 5.85
C LEU A 25 4.68 -5.08 6.99
N ALA A 26 4.94 -4.69 8.24
CA ALA A 26 4.46 -5.45 9.39
C ALA A 26 2.94 -5.54 9.38
N GLU A 27 2.26 -4.45 9.06
CA GLU A 27 0.80 -4.44 8.98
C GLU A 27 0.27 -5.24 7.79
N LEU A 28 0.98 -5.21 6.65
CA LEU A 28 0.60 -6.03 5.50
C LEU A 28 0.72 -7.53 5.81
N VAL A 29 1.77 -7.93 6.49
CA VAL A 29 1.94 -9.32 6.90
C VAL A 29 0.83 -9.75 7.85
N ALA A 30 0.50 -8.90 8.83
CA ALA A 30 -0.60 -9.18 9.75
C ALA A 30 -1.93 -9.28 9.00
N ALA A 31 -2.18 -8.39 8.06
CA ALA A 31 -3.39 -8.41 7.24
C ALA A 31 -3.47 -9.69 6.40
N GLN A 32 -2.35 -10.12 5.84
CA GLN A 32 -2.30 -11.35 5.05
C GLN A 32 -2.74 -12.55 5.88
N LYS A 33 -2.30 -12.62 7.12
CA LYS A 33 -2.69 -13.70 8.03
C LYS A 33 -4.18 -13.65 8.36
N ILE A 34 -4.72 -12.46 8.57
CA ILE A 34 -6.14 -12.28 8.84
C ILE A 34 -6.97 -12.71 7.64
N ASN A 35 -6.53 -12.30 6.43
CA ASN A 35 -7.28 -12.60 5.22
C ASN A 35 -7.26 -14.07 4.84
N GLY A 36 -6.16 -14.78 5.17
CA GLY A 36 -6.00 -16.18 4.81
C GLY A 36 -5.85 -16.41 3.31
N GLU A 37 -5.55 -15.38 2.54
CA GLU A 37 -5.46 -15.44 1.08
C GLU A 37 -4.07 -15.02 0.64
N GLU A 38 -3.14 -15.98 0.63
CA GLU A 38 -1.73 -15.67 0.36
C GLU A 38 -1.47 -15.13 -1.05
N ASN A 39 -2.32 -15.48 -2.02
CA ASN A 39 -2.12 -15.06 -3.40
C ASN A 39 -2.72 -13.71 -3.72
N SER A 40 -3.50 -13.12 -2.83
CA SER A 40 -4.04 -11.79 -3.02
C SER A 40 -2.96 -10.74 -2.81
N ARG A 41 -3.04 -9.67 -3.57
CA ARG A 41 -2.13 -8.53 -3.39
C ARG A 41 -2.68 -7.61 -2.30
N LEU A 42 -1.83 -7.31 -1.34
CA LEU A 42 -2.15 -6.33 -0.31
C LEU A 42 -1.28 -5.11 -0.58
N PHE A 43 -1.93 -3.99 -0.86
CA PHE A 43 -1.23 -2.78 -1.27
C PHE A 43 -0.87 -1.92 -0.07
N GLY A 44 0.27 -1.26 -0.17
CA GLY A 44 0.74 -0.33 0.83
C GLY A 44 1.06 1.03 0.21
N ILE A 45 0.74 2.06 0.96
CA ILE A 45 1.09 3.43 0.60
C ILE A 45 1.80 4.05 1.79
N VAL A 46 2.96 4.64 1.55
CA VAL A 46 3.66 5.41 2.58
C VAL A 46 3.83 6.83 2.06
N SER A 47 3.45 7.81 2.86
CA SER A 47 3.46 9.20 2.46
C SER A 47 3.78 10.12 3.63
N ASN A 48 4.43 11.25 3.32
CA ASN A 48 4.59 12.34 4.27
C ASN A 48 3.71 13.54 3.90
N GLY A 49 2.77 13.35 2.96
CA GLY A 49 1.91 14.41 2.46
C GLY A 49 2.44 15.08 1.20
N LYS A 50 3.74 14.99 0.94
CA LYS A 50 4.39 15.57 -0.24
C LYS A 50 4.86 14.52 -1.21
N LEU A 51 5.45 13.44 -0.69
CA LEU A 51 5.91 12.30 -1.46
C LEU A 51 5.03 11.10 -1.14
N TRP A 52 4.79 10.30 -2.17
CA TRP A 52 3.92 9.12 -2.06
C TRP A 52 4.65 7.93 -2.68
N GLU A 53 4.81 6.88 -1.91
CA GLU A 53 5.43 5.64 -2.37
C GLU A 53 4.43 4.51 -2.27
N PHE A 54 4.51 3.56 -3.21
CA PHE A 54 3.56 2.47 -3.33
C PHE A 54 4.29 1.13 -3.36
N GLY A 55 3.62 0.10 -2.86
CA GLY A 55 4.14 -1.24 -2.91
C GLY A 55 3.03 -2.24 -2.65
N PHE A 56 3.35 -3.53 -2.73
CA PHE A 56 2.40 -4.58 -2.39
C PHE A 56 3.10 -5.82 -1.88
N LEU A 57 2.36 -6.59 -1.09
CA LEU A 57 2.77 -7.91 -0.62
C LEU A 57 1.90 -8.95 -1.30
N GLN A 58 2.52 -9.97 -1.87
CA GLN A 58 1.82 -11.12 -2.44
C GLN A 58 2.60 -12.37 -2.08
N ALA A 59 1.96 -13.29 -1.37
CA ALA A 59 2.61 -14.48 -0.81
C ALA A 59 3.81 -14.04 0.06
N VAL A 60 5.03 -14.42 -0.32
CA VAL A 60 6.24 -14.04 0.42
C VAL A 60 7.00 -12.91 -0.26
N ASP A 61 6.45 -12.38 -1.36
CA ASP A 61 7.13 -11.36 -2.15
C ASP A 61 6.61 -9.99 -1.81
N PHE A 62 7.50 -9.11 -1.38
CA PHE A 62 7.19 -7.70 -1.20
C PHE A 62 7.82 -6.91 -2.32
N VAL A 63 6.98 -6.18 -3.05
CA VAL A 63 7.42 -5.38 -4.20
C VAL A 63 7.13 -3.93 -3.90
N LYS A 64 8.16 -3.09 -3.94
CA LYS A 64 8.03 -1.66 -3.77
C LYS A 64 8.28 -1.00 -5.12
N ASN A 65 7.40 -0.07 -5.49
CA ASN A 65 7.58 0.68 -6.73
C ASN A 65 8.84 1.55 -6.63
N VAL A 66 9.69 1.50 -7.64
CA VAL A 66 10.91 2.31 -7.67
C VAL A 66 10.62 3.78 -7.92
N LYS A 67 9.46 4.09 -8.49
CA LYS A 67 9.04 5.47 -8.74
C LYS A 67 8.24 5.97 -7.56
N TYR A 68 8.55 7.15 -7.09
CA TYR A 68 7.71 7.85 -6.12
C TYR A 68 6.94 8.96 -6.83
N TYR A 69 5.87 9.42 -6.20
CA TYR A 69 5.00 10.43 -6.75
C TYR A 69 5.01 11.65 -5.85
N VAL A 70 4.94 12.84 -6.45
CA VAL A 70 4.96 14.09 -5.70
C VAL A 70 3.62 14.80 -5.84
N LEU A 71 3.26 15.56 -4.81
CA LEU A 71 2.02 16.31 -4.84
C LEU A 71 1.96 17.31 -5.99
N GLU A 72 3.11 17.85 -6.39
CA GLU A 72 3.19 18.80 -7.49
C GLU A 72 2.80 18.20 -8.84
N ASP A 73 2.94 16.90 -9.01
CA ASP A 73 2.44 16.18 -10.19
C ASP A 73 1.15 15.47 -9.81
N LEU A 74 0.12 16.25 -9.58
CA LEU A 74 -1.14 15.75 -9.06
C LEU A 74 -1.81 14.75 -9.99
N GLN A 75 -1.70 14.95 -11.30
CA GLN A 75 -2.33 14.04 -12.25
C GLN A 75 -1.73 12.63 -12.15
N ALA A 76 -0.40 12.52 -12.16
CA ALA A 76 0.26 11.23 -12.05
C ALA A 76 -0.05 10.57 -10.70
N LEU A 77 -0.05 11.35 -9.63
CA LEU A 77 -0.37 10.85 -8.30
C LEU A 77 -1.80 10.31 -8.25
N MET A 78 -2.76 11.05 -8.78
CA MET A 78 -4.16 10.61 -8.77
C MET A 78 -4.38 9.36 -9.60
N GLU A 79 -3.69 9.23 -10.73
CA GLU A 79 -3.77 8.02 -11.53
C GLU A 79 -3.24 6.81 -10.78
N ALA A 80 -2.12 6.97 -10.07
CA ALA A 80 -1.52 5.90 -9.28
C ALA A 80 -2.46 5.50 -8.12
N VAL A 81 -3.00 6.47 -7.40
CA VAL A 81 -3.92 6.21 -6.30
C VAL A 81 -5.18 5.51 -6.80
N ASN A 82 -5.73 5.98 -7.91
CA ASN A 82 -6.91 5.35 -8.49
C ASN A 82 -6.65 3.91 -8.91
N PHE A 83 -5.49 3.63 -9.48
CA PHE A 83 -5.11 2.27 -9.84
C PHE A 83 -5.08 1.38 -8.59
N ILE A 84 -4.47 1.85 -7.51
CA ILE A 84 -4.35 1.08 -6.27
C ILE A 84 -5.72 0.81 -5.66
N PHE A 85 -6.57 1.84 -5.58
CA PHE A 85 -7.92 1.66 -5.04
C PHE A 85 -8.74 0.69 -5.88
N LYS A 86 -8.67 0.82 -7.19
CA LYS A 86 -9.40 -0.07 -8.08
C LYS A 86 -8.94 -1.51 -7.93
N ALA A 87 -7.63 -1.74 -7.91
CA ALA A 87 -7.08 -3.09 -7.74
C ALA A 87 -7.48 -3.69 -6.40
N SER A 88 -7.43 -2.89 -5.33
CA SER A 88 -7.84 -3.35 -4.00
C SER A 88 -9.34 -3.67 -3.96
N PHE A 89 -10.15 -2.81 -4.56
CA PHE A 89 -11.60 -2.99 -4.61
C PHE A 89 -11.99 -4.24 -5.39
N GLU A 90 -11.33 -4.52 -6.50
CA GLU A 90 -11.63 -5.70 -7.29
C GLU A 90 -11.37 -6.99 -6.51
N GLN A 91 -10.37 -7.01 -5.65
CA GLN A 91 -10.10 -8.16 -4.79
C GLN A 91 -11.19 -8.34 -3.73
N VAL A 92 -11.72 -7.26 -3.20
CA VAL A 92 -12.78 -7.31 -2.20
C VAL A 92 -14.06 -7.91 -2.77
N ASN A 93 -14.34 -7.68 -4.05
CA ASN A 93 -15.57 -8.09 -4.70
C ASN A 93 -15.50 -9.45 -5.41
N VAL A 94 -14.41 -10.16 -5.26
CA VAL A 94 -14.26 -11.49 -5.88
C VAL A 94 -14.91 -12.60 -5.05
#